data_4540245cc20f09cd98af11c4dfd1e6ec
#
_entry.id   4540245cc20f09cd98af11c4dfd1e6ec
#
_cell.length_a   1.000
_cell.length_b   1.000
_cell.length_c   1.000
_cell.angle_alpha   90.00
_cell.angle_beta   90.00
_cell.angle_gamma   90.00
#
_symmetry.space_group_name_H-M   'P 1'
#
loop_
_entity.id
_entity.type
_entity.pdbx_description
1 polymer ?
#
loop_
_entity_poly.entity_id
_entity_poly.type
_entity_poly.pdbx_seq_one_letter_code
_entity_poly.pdbx_strand_id
1 'polypeptide(L)'
;MKTRITQMLGIEHPIIQGGMHYVGFAPLAAAVSNAGGLGIITALTQKTPRDLANEISKCRDMTDKPIGVNLTFLPVMKAPDYPGYIKAIIEGGVKIVETAGRNPS
;
A
#
# COMPACT_ATOMS: atom_id res chain seq x y z
N MET A 1 11.47 19.22 -4.66
CA MET A 1 11.18 19.13 -6.12
C MET A 1 9.68 19.09 -6.32
N LYS A 2 9.14 20.04 -7.07
CA LYS A 2 7.70 20.07 -7.34
C LYS A 2 7.41 19.50 -8.72
N THR A 3 6.86 18.30 -8.77
CA THR A 3 6.36 17.68 -9.99
C THR A 3 4.86 17.39 -9.82
N ARG A 4 4.20 17.02 -10.93
CA ARG A 4 2.79 16.62 -10.86
C ARG A 4 2.62 15.43 -9.91
N ILE A 5 3.55 14.47 -9.94
CA ILE A 5 3.50 13.28 -9.07
C ILE A 5 3.68 13.68 -7.61
N THR A 6 4.64 14.53 -7.28
CA THR A 6 4.86 14.92 -5.89
C THR A 6 3.68 15.70 -5.33
N GLN A 7 3.06 16.56 -6.13
CA GLN A 7 1.88 17.30 -5.71
C GLN A 7 0.66 16.40 -5.55
N MET A 8 0.44 15.49 -6.49
CA MET A 8 -0.69 14.57 -6.46
C MET A 8 -0.64 13.64 -5.26
N LEU A 9 0.53 13.11 -4.93
CA LEU A 9 0.70 12.12 -3.86
C LEU A 9 1.10 12.74 -2.51
N GLY A 10 1.43 14.01 -2.47
CA GLY A 10 1.84 14.69 -1.24
C GLY A 10 3.23 14.26 -0.76
N ILE A 11 4.13 13.88 -1.66
CA ILE A 11 5.48 13.41 -1.34
C ILE A 11 6.53 14.42 -1.78
N GLU A 12 7.72 14.35 -1.19
CA GLU A 12 8.81 15.29 -1.49
C GLU A 12 9.54 14.95 -2.78
N HIS A 13 9.70 13.67 -3.07
CA HIS A 13 10.46 13.18 -4.22
C HIS A 13 9.58 12.32 -5.11
N PRO A 14 9.71 12.39 -6.45
CA PRO A 14 8.88 11.61 -7.36
C PRO A 14 9.36 10.15 -7.43
N ILE A 15 9.41 9.49 -6.27
CA ILE A 15 9.89 8.11 -6.11
C ILE A 15 8.79 7.31 -5.43
N ILE A 16 8.39 6.21 -6.07
CA ILE A 16 7.37 5.30 -5.56
C ILE A 16 8.01 3.92 -5.43
N GLN A 17 7.90 3.33 -4.23
CA GLN A 17 8.28 1.95 -4.02
C GLN A 17 7.21 1.05 -4.64
N GLY A 18 7.59 0.10 -5.51
CA GLY A 18 6.64 -0.90 -6.02
C GLY A 18 6.26 -1.90 -4.95
N GLY A 19 5.05 -2.48 -5.07
CA GLY A 19 4.62 -3.55 -4.19
C GLY A 19 5.50 -4.78 -4.36
N MET A 20 5.95 -5.37 -3.26
CA MET A 20 6.83 -6.54 -3.27
C MET A 20 6.30 -7.61 -2.34
N HIS A 21 5.94 -8.77 -2.94
CA HIS A 21 5.40 -9.90 -2.18
C HIS A 21 6.41 -10.39 -1.14
N TYR A 22 5.96 -10.56 0.10
CA TYR A 22 6.77 -10.95 1.26
C TYR A 22 7.86 -9.94 1.67
N VAL A 23 7.96 -8.78 1.02
CA VAL A 23 8.95 -7.75 1.34
C VAL A 23 8.29 -6.43 1.72
N GLY A 24 7.17 -6.08 1.05
CA GLY A 24 6.48 -4.82 1.25
C GLY A 24 5.67 -4.78 2.54
N PHE A 25 6.34 -4.82 3.68
CA PHE A 25 5.73 -4.68 5.00
C PHE A 25 5.86 -3.24 5.52
N ALA A 26 5.21 -2.97 6.66
CA ALA A 26 5.21 -1.64 7.26
C ALA A 26 6.59 -1.03 7.47
N PRO A 27 7.62 -1.76 7.96
CA PRO A 27 8.93 -1.14 8.17
C PRO A 27 9.55 -0.58 6.89
N LEU A 28 9.48 -1.31 5.78
CA LEU A 28 10.02 -0.82 4.50
C LEU A 28 9.19 0.35 3.98
N ALA A 29 7.86 0.23 4.00
CA ALA A 29 6.97 1.28 3.52
C ALA A 29 7.17 2.56 4.31
N ALA A 30 7.23 2.47 5.64
CA ALA A 30 7.45 3.63 6.50
C ALA A 30 8.81 4.27 6.24
N ALA A 31 9.86 3.46 6.03
CA ALA A 31 11.19 3.98 5.74
C ALA A 31 11.22 4.79 4.44
N VAL A 32 10.57 4.27 3.38
CA VAL A 32 10.49 4.97 2.09
C VAL A 32 9.69 6.27 2.24
N SER A 33 8.54 6.22 2.92
CA SER A 33 7.71 7.42 3.11
C SER A 33 8.41 8.47 3.96
N ASN A 34 9.11 8.07 5.01
CA ASN A 34 9.86 9.00 5.86
C ASN A 34 11.03 9.64 5.09
N ALA A 35 11.56 8.95 4.09
CA ALA A 35 12.62 9.49 3.23
C ALA A 35 12.09 10.45 2.16
N GLY A 36 10.78 10.65 2.06
CA GLY A 36 10.15 11.60 1.13
C GLY A 36 9.58 10.98 -0.14
N GLY A 37 9.67 9.66 -0.31
CA GLY A 37 9.01 8.94 -1.40
C GLY A 37 7.62 8.44 -0.98
N LEU A 38 7.06 7.53 -1.76
CA LEU A 38 5.80 6.87 -1.42
C LEU A 38 6.08 5.39 -1.10
N GLY A 39 5.95 5.01 0.17
CA GLY A 39 6.05 3.63 0.60
C GLY A 39 4.76 2.87 0.31
N ILE A 40 4.87 1.60 -0.08
CA ILE A 40 3.74 0.75 -0.47
C ILE A 40 3.74 -0.52 0.36
N ILE A 41 2.62 -0.80 1.03
CA ILE A 41 2.38 -2.08 1.71
C ILE A 41 1.77 -3.05 0.71
N THR A 42 2.28 -4.28 0.65
CA THR A 42 1.75 -5.32 -0.22
C THR A 42 0.61 -6.05 0.48
N ALA A 43 -0.63 -5.87 -0.01
CA ALA A 43 -1.83 -6.40 0.66
C ALA A 43 -1.84 -7.92 0.72
N LEU A 44 -1.53 -8.61 -0.37
CA LEU A 44 -1.64 -10.07 -0.42
C LEU A 44 -0.52 -10.80 0.33
N THR A 45 0.51 -10.10 0.79
CA THR A 45 1.46 -10.67 1.75
C THR A 45 0.77 -10.90 3.10
N GLN A 46 -0.23 -10.12 3.41
CA GLN A 46 -1.06 -10.30 4.60
C GLN A 46 -2.08 -11.40 4.31
N LYS A 47 -2.18 -12.40 5.19
CA LYS A 47 -3.01 -13.58 4.96
C LYS A 47 -4.50 -13.28 5.02
N THR A 48 -4.89 -12.25 5.75
CA THR A 48 -6.29 -11.88 5.93
C THR A 48 -6.44 -10.35 5.86
N PRO A 49 -7.67 -9.84 5.57
CA PRO A 49 -7.92 -8.40 5.65
C PRO A 49 -7.61 -7.80 7.03
N ARG A 50 -7.83 -8.56 8.09
CA ARG A 50 -7.48 -8.10 9.45
C ARG A 50 -5.97 -7.92 9.60
N ASP A 51 -5.17 -8.84 9.06
CA ASP A 51 -3.72 -8.72 9.09
C ASP A 51 -3.26 -7.48 8.32
N LEU A 52 -3.91 -7.19 7.18
CA LEU A 52 -3.64 -5.97 6.43
C LEU A 52 -3.97 -4.73 7.25
N ALA A 53 -5.13 -4.70 7.91
CA ALA A 53 -5.52 -3.58 8.77
C ALA A 53 -4.49 -3.36 9.88
N ASN A 54 -4.00 -4.45 10.50
CA ASN A 54 -2.97 -4.37 11.53
C ASN A 54 -1.65 -3.83 10.97
N GLU A 55 -1.27 -4.24 9.76
CA GLU A 55 -0.05 -3.78 9.12
C GLU A 55 -0.14 -2.30 8.76
N ILE A 56 -1.28 -1.83 8.29
CA ILE A 56 -1.53 -0.41 8.00
C ILE A 56 -1.41 0.40 9.30
N SER A 57 -2.02 -0.06 10.38
CA SER A 57 -1.95 0.61 11.69
C SER A 57 -0.50 0.69 12.18
N LYS A 58 0.25 -0.39 12.05
CA LYS A 58 1.67 -0.43 12.39
C LYS A 58 2.47 0.58 11.59
N CYS A 59 2.19 0.70 10.30
CA CYS A 59 2.85 1.67 9.44
C CYS A 59 2.52 3.11 9.85
N ARG A 60 1.27 3.38 10.22
CA ARG A 60 0.84 4.70 10.70
C ARG A 60 1.57 5.11 11.98
N ASP A 61 1.91 4.14 12.84
CA ASP A 61 2.69 4.41 14.04
C ASP A 61 4.16 4.74 13.71
N MET A 62 4.65 4.30 12.55
CA MET A 62 6.04 4.49 12.13
C MET A 62 6.24 5.72 11.26
N THR A 63 5.19 6.24 10.62
CA THR A 63 5.27 7.41 9.74
C THR A 63 3.94 8.17 9.71
N ASP A 64 4.01 9.50 9.65
CA ASP A 64 2.86 10.35 9.39
C ASP A 64 2.78 10.77 7.92
N LYS A 65 3.71 10.31 7.10
CA LYS A 65 3.76 10.63 5.67
C LYS A 65 2.79 9.76 4.87
N PRO A 66 2.44 10.15 3.63
CA PRO A 66 1.57 9.34 2.78
C PRO A 66 2.14 7.95 2.53
N ILE A 67 1.26 6.95 2.53
CA ILE A 67 1.58 5.58 2.16
C ILE A 67 0.52 5.07 1.19
N GLY A 68 0.87 4.04 0.42
CA GLY A 68 -0.06 3.35 -0.44
C GLY A 68 -0.14 1.87 -0.12
N VAL A 69 -1.06 1.18 -0.76
CA VAL A 69 -1.22 -0.26 -0.64
C VAL A 69 -1.29 -0.87 -2.03
N ASN A 70 -0.53 -1.93 -2.25
CA ASN A 70 -0.58 -2.72 -3.47
C ASN A 70 -1.65 -3.81 -3.32
N LEU A 71 -2.54 -3.92 -4.30
CA LEU A 71 -3.53 -4.99 -4.35
C LEU A 71 -3.42 -5.67 -5.72
N THR A 72 -2.90 -6.90 -5.73
CA THR A 72 -2.69 -7.67 -6.94
C THR A 72 -3.87 -8.61 -7.18
N PHE A 73 -4.47 -8.54 -8.37
CA PHE A 73 -5.58 -9.42 -8.75
C PHE A 73 -5.02 -10.64 -9.47
N LEU A 74 -4.99 -11.78 -8.77
CA LEU A 74 -4.40 -13.02 -9.26
C LEU A 74 -5.45 -13.95 -9.86
N PRO A 75 -5.15 -14.63 -11.00
CA PRO A 75 -6.04 -15.66 -11.53
C PRO A 75 -5.82 -16.99 -10.79
N VAL A 76 -6.33 -17.08 -9.55
CA VAL A 76 -6.16 -18.27 -8.71
C VAL A 76 -7.47 -19.02 -8.55
N MET A 77 -7.40 -20.32 -8.22
CA MET A 77 -8.59 -21.16 -8.03
C MET A 77 -9.45 -20.67 -6.87
N LYS A 78 -8.81 -20.22 -5.79
CA LYS A 78 -9.50 -19.62 -4.66
C LYS A 78 -9.10 -18.16 -4.57
N ALA A 79 -9.99 -17.27 -4.97
CA ALA A 79 -9.72 -15.83 -4.95
C ALA A 79 -9.55 -15.34 -3.52
N PRO A 80 -8.58 -14.43 -3.27
CA PRO A 80 -8.50 -13.72 -1.98
C PRO A 80 -9.78 -12.93 -1.72
N ASP A 81 -10.02 -12.58 -0.47
CA ASP A 81 -11.16 -11.75 -0.08
C ASP A 81 -10.89 -10.27 -0.46
N TYR A 82 -10.95 -9.97 -1.76
CA TYR A 82 -10.69 -8.62 -2.25
C TYR A 82 -11.60 -7.57 -1.62
N PRO A 83 -12.94 -7.79 -1.49
CA PRO A 83 -13.78 -6.80 -0.81
C PRO A 83 -13.33 -6.52 0.62
N GLY A 84 -12.90 -7.54 1.36
CA GLY A 84 -12.39 -7.37 2.72
C GLY A 84 -11.09 -6.58 2.75
N TYR A 85 -10.17 -6.83 1.82
CA TYR A 85 -8.93 -6.06 1.71
C TYR A 85 -9.20 -4.60 1.37
N ILE A 86 -10.11 -4.34 0.44
CA ILE A 86 -10.49 -2.97 0.06
C ILE A 86 -11.08 -2.25 1.26
N LYS A 87 -11.95 -2.91 2.02
CA LYS A 87 -12.54 -2.34 3.25
C LYS A 87 -11.46 -1.99 4.26
N ALA A 88 -10.46 -2.86 4.46
CA ALA A 88 -9.36 -2.61 5.37
C ALA A 88 -8.53 -1.39 4.94
N ILE A 89 -8.30 -1.22 3.64
CA ILE A 89 -7.60 -0.07 3.08
C ILE A 89 -8.36 1.22 3.39
N ILE A 90 -9.66 1.23 3.11
CA ILE A 90 -10.51 2.40 3.33
C ILE A 90 -10.56 2.76 4.82
N GLU A 91 -10.80 1.79 5.68
CA GLU A 91 -10.88 2.01 7.14
C GLU A 91 -9.54 2.45 7.72
N GLY A 92 -8.43 2.02 7.13
CA GLY A 92 -7.09 2.44 7.53
C GLY A 92 -6.72 3.84 7.07
N GLY A 93 -7.57 4.51 6.30
CA GLY A 93 -7.33 5.86 5.84
C GLY A 93 -6.31 5.97 4.71
N VAL A 94 -6.00 4.86 4.03
CA VAL A 94 -5.08 4.87 2.89
C VAL A 94 -5.84 5.33 1.64
N LYS A 95 -5.32 6.35 0.98
CA LYS A 95 -5.97 6.97 -0.19
C LYS A 95 -5.34 6.56 -1.51
N ILE A 96 -4.20 5.87 -1.49
CA ILE A 96 -3.43 5.53 -2.68
C ILE A 96 -3.36 4.02 -2.79
N VAL A 97 -3.84 3.47 -3.92
CA VAL A 97 -3.83 2.03 -4.17
C VAL A 97 -3.12 1.78 -5.50
N GLU A 98 -2.13 0.89 -5.48
CA GLU A 98 -1.47 0.38 -6.66
C GLU A 98 -2.10 -0.97 -6.99
N THR A 99 -2.55 -1.16 -8.23
CA THR A 99 -3.10 -2.46 -8.65
C THR A 99 -2.16 -3.11 -9.66
N ALA A 100 -2.17 -4.44 -9.68
CA ALA A 100 -1.35 -5.24 -10.59
C ALA A 100 -2.10 -6.52 -10.93
N GLY A 101 -1.62 -7.24 -11.95
CA GLY A 101 -2.24 -8.48 -12.38
C GLY A 101 -3.41 -8.23 -13.30
N ARG A 102 -4.60 -8.76 -12.92
CA ARG A 102 -5.80 -8.62 -13.72
C ARG A 102 -6.39 -7.21 -13.61
N ASN A 103 -7.15 -6.78 -14.64
CA ASN A 103 -7.90 -5.53 -14.61
C ASN A 103 -8.85 -5.54 -13.41
N PRO A 104 -8.84 -4.49 -12.55
CA PRO A 104 -9.66 -4.45 -11.35
C PRO A 104 -11.14 -4.13 -11.60
N SER A 105 -11.50 -3.68 -12.81
CA SER A 105 -12.90 -3.33 -13.13
C SER A 105 -13.76 -4.53 -13.47
#